data_3ac3e318172c4326f1e58167e2b1d781
#
_entry.id   3ac3e318172c4326f1e58167e2b1d781
#
_cell.length_a   1.000
_cell.length_b   1.000
_cell.length_c   1.000
_cell.angle_alpha   90.00
_cell.angle_beta   90.00
_cell.angle_gamma   90.00
#
_symmetry.space_group_name_H-M   'P 1'
#
loop_
_entity.id
_entity.type
_entity.pdbx_description
1 polymer ?
#
loop_
_entity_poly.entity_id
_entity_poly.type
_entity_poly.pdbx_seq_one_letter_code
_entity_poly.pdbx_strand_id
1 'polypeptide(L)'
;MKMQLHWKRGALSSTYQILSKGQSIGQLQDNSFKRYSDGEIRKKKYRFHTEGLFKQHTKIIDQESSQVIGSIQYNSWMSKAEIKIHERSYHWKYDNAWQTKWSISDEKGVLLNFAGGMRKGSIEGKDPDDLHVLTGLFVTNYYTQVGITVLVAVFIPVWVSVIN
;
A
#
# COMPACT_ATOMS: atom_id res chain seq x y z
N MET A 1 14.30 -4.70 19.54
CA MET A 1 13.89 -3.28 19.71
C MET A 1 12.63 -3.04 18.89
N LYS A 2 11.61 -2.43 19.48
CA LYS A 2 10.38 -2.12 18.74
C LYS A 2 10.63 -0.89 17.87
N MET A 3 10.45 -1.00 16.55
CA MET A 3 10.52 0.15 15.66
C MET A 3 9.21 0.92 15.68
N GLN A 4 9.31 2.24 15.64
CA GLN A 4 8.18 3.14 15.44
C GLN A 4 8.50 4.13 14.34
N LEU A 5 7.70 4.09 13.28
CA LEU A 5 7.72 5.06 12.19
C LEU A 5 6.38 5.80 12.13
N HIS A 6 6.40 6.92 11.44
CA HIS A 6 5.20 7.68 11.10
C HIS A 6 5.16 7.90 9.59
N TRP A 7 3.96 8.05 9.08
CA TRP A 7 3.77 8.48 7.71
C TRP A 7 2.83 9.69 7.65
N LYS A 8 3.01 10.54 6.65
CA LYS A 8 2.13 11.66 6.36
C LYS A 8 1.95 11.83 4.86
N ARG A 9 0.79 12.35 4.47
CA ARG A 9 0.43 12.66 3.11
C ARG A 9 -0.23 14.03 3.06
N GLY A 10 0.16 14.90 2.12
CA GLY A 10 -0.52 16.18 1.88
C GLY A 10 -1.94 16.00 1.36
N ALA A 11 -2.78 17.00 1.54
CA ALA A 11 -4.21 16.93 1.19
C ALA A 11 -4.48 16.59 -0.28
N LEU A 12 -3.65 17.08 -1.18
CA LEU A 12 -3.73 16.85 -2.64
C LEU A 12 -2.48 16.13 -3.15
N SER A 13 -1.70 15.55 -2.26
CA SER A 13 -0.46 14.88 -2.61
C SER A 13 -0.69 13.40 -2.88
N SER A 14 -0.07 12.89 -3.94
CA SER A 14 0.05 11.46 -4.22
C SER A 14 1.22 10.79 -3.50
N THR A 15 1.92 11.52 -2.61
CA THR A 15 3.15 11.05 -1.96
C THR A 15 2.94 10.84 -0.47
N TYR A 16 3.25 9.64 0.00
CA TYR A 16 3.43 9.33 1.42
C TYR A 16 4.88 9.58 1.81
N GLN A 17 5.11 10.43 2.79
CA GLN A 17 6.42 10.59 3.42
C GLN A 17 6.52 9.64 4.63
N ILE A 18 7.64 8.95 4.76
CA ILE A 18 7.92 8.03 5.87
C ILE A 18 8.96 8.69 6.77
N LEU A 19 8.65 8.75 8.05
CA LEU A 19 9.41 9.50 9.05
C LEU A 19 9.86 8.58 10.18
N SER A 20 11.10 8.72 10.58
CA SER A 20 11.67 8.13 11.80
C SER A 20 12.17 9.26 12.71
N LYS A 21 11.66 9.33 13.94
CA LYS A 21 12.02 10.40 14.89
C LYS A 21 11.92 11.82 14.30
N GLY A 22 10.87 12.03 13.46
CA GLY A 22 10.63 13.33 12.82
C GLY A 22 11.44 13.60 11.54
N GLN A 23 12.40 12.76 11.19
CA GLN A 23 13.21 12.89 9.98
C GLN A 23 12.66 11.99 8.86
N SER A 24 12.61 12.50 7.63
CA SER A 24 12.21 11.73 6.46
C SER A 24 13.27 10.68 6.13
N ILE A 25 12.85 9.42 6.09
CA ILE A 25 13.70 8.27 5.72
C ILE A 25 13.28 7.64 4.40
N GLY A 26 12.15 8.06 3.85
CA GLY A 26 11.64 7.52 2.60
C GLY A 26 10.33 8.13 2.17
N GLN A 27 9.85 7.65 1.03
CA GLN A 27 8.58 8.05 0.45
C GLN A 27 7.99 6.96 -0.44
N LEU A 28 6.68 6.98 -0.60
CA LEU A 28 5.95 6.22 -1.61
C LEU A 28 5.17 7.21 -2.46
N GLN A 29 5.50 7.30 -3.74
CA GLN A 29 4.82 8.17 -4.71
C GLN A 29 3.89 7.34 -5.57
N ASP A 30 2.60 7.66 -5.51
CA ASP A 30 1.59 7.04 -6.34
C ASP A 30 1.49 7.72 -7.71
N ASN A 31 1.70 6.94 -8.76
CA ASN A 31 1.51 7.32 -10.15
C ASN A 31 0.38 6.45 -10.76
N SER A 32 -0.76 6.40 -10.09
CA SER A 32 -1.86 5.47 -10.40
C SER A 32 -2.37 5.58 -11.84
N PHE A 33 -2.35 6.75 -12.45
CA PHE A 33 -2.66 6.92 -13.89
C PHE A 33 -1.71 6.14 -14.80
N LYS A 34 -0.48 5.91 -14.39
CA LYS A 34 0.52 5.12 -15.10
C LYS A 34 0.59 3.66 -14.63
N ARG A 35 -0.30 3.27 -13.70
CA ARG A 35 -0.41 1.92 -13.11
C ARG A 35 0.83 1.47 -12.36
N TYR A 36 1.62 2.40 -11.84
CA TYR A 36 2.74 2.09 -10.97
C TYR A 36 2.87 3.09 -9.81
N SER A 37 3.56 2.68 -8.76
CA SER A 37 3.99 3.53 -7.66
C SER A 37 5.47 3.32 -7.42
N ASP A 38 6.21 4.38 -7.17
CA ASP A 38 7.63 4.34 -6.85
C ASP A 38 7.84 4.57 -5.35
N GLY A 39 8.54 3.66 -4.70
CA GLY A 39 8.89 3.73 -3.30
C GLY A 39 10.41 3.84 -3.11
N GLU A 40 10.81 4.70 -2.21
CA GLU A 40 12.19 4.80 -1.75
C GLU A 40 12.22 4.82 -0.23
N ILE A 41 13.09 4.02 0.37
CA ILE A 41 13.34 4.04 1.81
C ILE A 41 14.82 3.72 2.05
N ARG A 42 15.51 4.56 2.85
CA ARG A 42 16.94 4.44 3.14
C ARG A 42 17.79 4.18 1.89
N LYS A 43 17.52 4.93 0.81
CA LYS A 43 18.18 4.86 -0.51
C LYS A 43 17.90 3.61 -1.35
N LYS A 44 17.12 2.64 -0.86
CA LYS A 44 16.64 1.52 -1.66
C LYS A 44 15.38 1.94 -2.41
N LYS A 45 15.32 1.64 -3.71
CA LYS A 45 14.24 2.05 -4.62
C LYS A 45 13.50 0.86 -5.18
N TYR A 46 12.17 0.92 -5.11
CA TYR A 46 11.29 -0.14 -5.60
C TYR A 46 10.18 0.45 -6.45
N ARG A 47 9.69 -0.33 -7.41
CA ARG A 47 8.50 -0.02 -8.19
C ARG A 47 7.44 -1.09 -7.98
N PHE A 48 6.24 -0.65 -7.71
CA PHE A 48 5.03 -1.47 -7.65
C PHE A 48 4.28 -1.26 -8.96
N HIS A 49 4.28 -2.24 -9.85
CA HIS A 49 3.63 -2.16 -11.15
C HIS A 49 2.42 -3.08 -11.20
N THR A 50 1.23 -2.50 -11.36
CA THR A 50 -0.05 -3.22 -11.38
C THR A 50 -0.44 -3.56 -12.82
N GLU A 51 -0.76 -4.83 -13.04
CA GLU A 51 -1.16 -5.40 -14.31
C GLU A 51 -2.55 -6.05 -14.21
N GLY A 52 -3.16 -6.34 -15.37
CA GLY A 52 -4.47 -6.98 -15.47
C GLY A 52 -5.63 -6.01 -15.56
N LEU A 53 -6.73 -6.44 -16.22
CA LEU A 53 -7.96 -5.65 -16.34
C LEU A 53 -8.99 -6.05 -15.27
N PHE A 54 -9.26 -7.33 -15.12
CA PHE A 54 -10.28 -7.85 -14.20
C PHE A 54 -9.67 -8.46 -12.93
N LYS A 55 -8.61 -9.25 -13.07
CA LYS A 55 -7.85 -9.82 -11.97
C LYS A 55 -6.49 -9.12 -11.90
N GLN A 56 -6.48 -7.99 -11.22
CA GLN A 56 -5.25 -7.21 -11.06
C GLN A 56 -4.28 -7.90 -10.10
N HIS A 57 -3.03 -7.77 -10.41
CA HIS A 57 -1.89 -8.14 -9.55
C HIS A 57 -0.78 -7.12 -9.70
N THR A 58 0.09 -7.04 -8.74
CA THR A 58 1.19 -6.08 -8.73
C THR A 58 2.52 -6.82 -8.68
N LYS A 59 3.45 -6.43 -9.53
CA LYS A 59 4.85 -6.84 -9.47
C LYS A 59 5.65 -5.86 -8.63
N ILE A 60 6.52 -6.37 -7.79
CA ILE A 60 7.49 -5.58 -7.02
C ILE A 60 8.83 -5.69 -7.72
N ILE A 61 9.35 -4.56 -8.17
CA ILE A 61 10.58 -4.47 -8.96
C ILE A 61 11.61 -3.72 -8.13
N ASP A 62 12.78 -4.32 -7.94
CA ASP A 62 13.95 -3.63 -7.44
C ASP A 62 14.52 -2.75 -8.56
N GLN A 63 14.51 -1.43 -8.37
CA GLN A 63 14.94 -0.50 -9.40
C GLN A 63 16.47 -0.46 -9.60
N GLU A 64 17.25 -0.91 -8.64
CA GLU A 64 18.69 -1.00 -8.79
C GLU A 64 19.11 -2.16 -9.70
N SER A 65 18.55 -3.33 -9.48
CA SER A 65 18.81 -4.54 -10.30
C SER A 65 17.88 -4.67 -11.51
N SER A 66 16.79 -3.91 -11.57
CA SER A 66 15.70 -4.03 -12.55
C SER A 66 15.02 -5.42 -12.54
N GLN A 67 15.12 -6.15 -11.44
CA GLN A 67 14.54 -7.49 -11.30
C GLN A 67 13.20 -7.45 -10.60
N VAL A 68 12.29 -8.32 -11.02
CA VAL A 68 11.06 -8.61 -10.29
C VAL A 68 11.41 -9.45 -9.07
N ILE A 69 11.24 -8.90 -7.88
CA ILE A 69 11.58 -9.55 -6.61
C ILE A 69 10.37 -10.03 -5.82
N GLY A 70 9.18 -9.68 -6.28
CA GLY A 70 7.95 -10.08 -5.59
C GLY A 70 6.68 -9.78 -6.37
N SER A 71 5.57 -10.17 -5.78
CA SER A 71 4.23 -9.95 -6.32
C SER A 71 3.21 -9.76 -5.22
N ILE A 72 2.11 -9.08 -5.56
CA ILE A 72 0.97 -8.87 -4.68
C ILE A 72 -0.28 -9.34 -5.42
N GLN A 73 -1.08 -10.19 -4.77
CA GLN A 73 -2.39 -10.62 -5.24
C GLN A 73 -3.48 -10.11 -4.30
N TYR A 74 -4.57 -9.64 -4.87
CA TYR A 74 -5.67 -8.99 -4.15
C TYR A 74 -6.88 -9.90 -4.05
N ASN A 75 -7.65 -9.79 -2.97
CA ASN A 75 -8.93 -10.47 -2.88
C ASN A 75 -10.08 -9.59 -3.38
N SER A 76 -11.19 -10.23 -3.77
CA SER A 76 -12.37 -9.56 -4.33
C SER A 76 -13.06 -8.62 -3.35
N TRP A 77 -12.90 -8.84 -2.06
CA TRP A 77 -13.52 -8.03 -0.99
C TRP A 77 -12.68 -6.80 -0.59
N MET A 78 -11.53 -6.57 -1.23
CA MET A 78 -10.63 -5.45 -0.95
C MET A 78 -10.23 -5.36 0.53
N SER A 79 -10.04 -6.47 1.19
CA SER A 79 -9.77 -6.56 2.64
C SER A 79 -8.47 -7.28 2.98
N LYS A 80 -7.93 -8.06 2.05
CA LYS A 80 -6.72 -8.88 2.22
C LYS A 80 -5.90 -8.88 0.95
N ALA A 81 -4.60 -9.06 1.09
CA ALA A 81 -3.70 -9.30 -0.04
C ALA A 81 -2.64 -10.35 0.34
N GLU A 82 -2.27 -11.17 -0.61
CA GLU A 82 -1.13 -12.07 -0.50
C GLU A 82 0.09 -11.44 -1.15
N ILE A 83 1.20 -11.43 -0.44
CA ILE A 83 2.45 -10.83 -0.85
C ILE A 83 3.49 -11.92 -0.92
N LYS A 84 4.20 -12.03 -2.04
CA LYS A 84 5.39 -12.86 -2.16
C LYS A 84 6.58 -11.95 -2.40
N ILE A 85 7.63 -12.11 -1.60
CA ILE A 85 8.90 -11.41 -1.75
C ILE A 85 9.99 -12.48 -1.71
N HIS A 86 10.74 -12.62 -2.81
CA HIS A 86 11.61 -13.76 -3.04
C HIS A 86 10.83 -15.08 -2.87
N GLU A 87 11.30 -15.98 -2.04
CA GLU A 87 10.65 -17.29 -1.77
C GLU A 87 9.70 -17.27 -0.56
N ARG A 88 9.42 -16.08 0.03
CA ARG A 88 8.63 -15.95 1.25
C ARG A 88 7.27 -15.38 0.99
N SER A 89 6.26 -15.90 1.69
CA SER A 89 4.87 -15.45 1.63
C SER A 89 4.51 -14.63 2.87
N TYR A 90 3.77 -13.55 2.62
CA TYR A 90 3.26 -12.64 3.65
C TYR A 90 1.79 -12.34 3.37
N HIS A 91 1.08 -11.92 4.41
CA HIS A 91 -0.33 -11.56 4.33
C HIS A 91 -0.53 -10.12 4.81
N TRP A 92 -1.21 -9.35 4.00
CA TRP A 92 -1.70 -8.03 4.37
C TRP A 92 -3.20 -8.10 4.61
N LYS A 93 -3.71 -7.44 5.64
CA LYS A 93 -5.16 -7.34 5.90
C LYS A 93 -5.51 -6.07 6.66
N TYR A 94 -6.76 -5.60 6.51
CA TYR A 94 -7.36 -4.68 7.47
C TYR A 94 -7.67 -5.42 8.78
N ASP A 95 -7.37 -4.76 9.91
CA ASP A 95 -7.59 -5.29 11.25
C ASP A 95 -8.88 -4.75 11.91
N ASN A 96 -9.52 -3.75 11.28
CA ASN A 96 -10.81 -3.21 11.72
C ASN A 96 -11.72 -2.84 10.54
N ALA A 97 -13.03 -2.76 10.83
CA ALA A 97 -14.06 -2.45 9.84
C ALA A 97 -13.95 -1.02 9.27
N TRP A 98 -13.35 -0.09 10.01
CA TRP A 98 -13.17 1.30 9.60
C TRP A 98 -11.96 1.51 8.68
N GLN A 99 -11.20 0.45 8.40
CA GLN A 99 -10.00 0.49 7.54
C GLN A 99 -8.94 1.50 8.01
N THR A 100 -8.88 1.73 9.31
CA THR A 100 -7.90 2.63 9.95
C THR A 100 -6.74 1.88 10.60
N LYS A 101 -6.80 0.54 10.62
CA LYS A 101 -5.74 -0.34 11.10
C LYS A 101 -5.55 -1.49 10.13
N TRP A 102 -4.31 -1.80 9.83
CA TRP A 102 -3.94 -2.94 8.99
C TRP A 102 -2.59 -3.50 9.40
N SER A 103 -2.29 -4.69 8.94
CA SER A 103 -1.05 -5.38 9.31
C SER A 103 -0.46 -6.19 8.17
N ILE A 104 0.84 -6.44 8.27
CA ILE A 104 1.56 -7.45 7.50
C ILE A 104 2.01 -8.54 8.47
N SER A 105 1.77 -9.79 8.12
CA SER A 105 2.16 -10.98 8.88
C SER A 105 2.81 -12.02 7.98
N ASP A 106 3.61 -12.89 8.58
CA ASP A 106 4.09 -14.13 8.01
C ASP A 106 3.53 -15.34 8.78
N GLU A 107 4.07 -16.52 8.55
CA GLU A 107 3.70 -17.75 9.26
C GLU A 107 3.96 -17.72 10.78
N LYS A 108 4.88 -16.84 11.24
CA LYS A 108 5.27 -16.69 12.65
C LYS A 108 4.45 -15.62 13.38
N GLY A 109 3.66 -14.84 12.66
CA GLY A 109 2.79 -13.82 13.22
C GLY A 109 2.95 -12.44 12.60
N VAL A 110 2.44 -11.42 13.31
CA VAL A 110 2.45 -10.04 12.84
C VAL A 110 3.86 -9.45 12.88
N LEU A 111 4.30 -8.94 11.74
CA LEU A 111 5.58 -8.26 11.54
C LEU A 111 5.43 -6.74 11.72
N LEU A 112 4.42 -6.16 11.06
CA LEU A 112 4.14 -4.73 11.08
C LEU A 112 2.66 -4.46 11.35
N ASN A 113 2.41 -3.49 12.23
CA ASN A 113 1.09 -2.90 12.46
C ASN A 113 1.10 -1.47 11.94
N PHE A 114 0.08 -1.14 11.20
CA PHE A 114 -0.17 0.19 10.68
C PHE A 114 -1.44 0.75 11.31
N ALA A 115 -1.46 2.03 11.61
CA ALA A 115 -2.64 2.73 12.03
C ALA A 115 -2.66 4.14 11.46
N GLY A 116 -3.83 4.62 11.06
CA GLY A 116 -3.97 5.99 10.58
C GLY A 116 -5.21 6.23 9.74
N GLY A 117 -5.39 7.49 9.40
CA GLY A 117 -6.45 7.96 8.52
C GLY A 117 -5.93 8.31 7.12
N MET A 118 -6.56 9.29 6.46
CA MET A 118 -6.22 9.65 5.09
C MET A 118 -4.90 10.41 4.93
N ARG A 119 -4.43 11.09 5.97
CA ARG A 119 -3.30 12.04 5.87
C ARG A 119 -2.07 11.70 6.70
N LYS A 120 -2.23 10.93 7.76
CA LYS A 120 -1.15 10.57 8.67
C LYS A 120 -1.44 9.30 9.44
N GLY A 121 -0.39 8.65 9.89
CA GLY A 121 -0.49 7.45 10.72
C GLY A 121 0.84 7.02 11.29
N SER A 122 0.81 5.87 11.93
CA SER A 122 1.95 5.22 12.56
C SER A 122 2.19 3.82 11.98
N ILE A 123 3.42 3.36 12.11
CA ILE A 123 3.87 2.02 11.74
C ILE A 123 4.70 1.49 12.90
N GLU A 124 4.34 0.33 13.40
CA GLU A 124 5.03 -0.32 14.50
C GLU A 124 5.40 -1.76 14.16
N GLY A 125 6.59 -2.20 14.53
CA GLY A 125 7.04 -3.56 14.29
C GLY A 125 8.26 -3.95 15.09
N LYS A 126 8.59 -5.25 15.06
CA LYS A 126 9.74 -5.79 15.79
C LYS A 126 11.04 -5.73 14.99
N ASP A 127 10.96 -5.91 13.69
CA ASP A 127 12.11 -5.90 12.78
C ASP A 127 11.63 -5.57 11.37
N PRO A 128 11.67 -4.30 10.99
CA PRO A 128 11.09 -3.89 9.72
C PRO A 128 12.05 -4.13 8.57
N ASP A 129 11.68 -4.99 7.68
CA ASP A 129 12.15 -4.87 6.32
C ASP A 129 11.52 -3.60 5.71
N ASP A 130 12.35 -2.71 5.23
CA ASP A 130 11.93 -1.47 4.59
C ASP A 130 10.94 -1.70 3.45
N LEU A 131 11.07 -2.81 2.72
CA LEU A 131 10.14 -3.18 1.67
C LEU A 131 8.75 -3.51 2.21
N HIS A 132 8.64 -4.12 3.39
CA HIS A 132 7.33 -4.37 4.02
C HIS A 132 6.64 -3.06 4.42
N VAL A 133 7.39 -2.05 4.85
CA VAL A 133 6.84 -0.71 5.14
C VAL A 133 6.22 -0.09 3.89
N LEU A 134 6.96 -0.08 2.79
CA LEU A 134 6.46 0.43 1.50
C LEU A 134 5.27 -0.38 0.99
N THR A 135 5.35 -1.71 1.07
CA THR A 135 4.28 -2.61 0.60
C THR A 135 2.99 -2.43 1.39
N GLY A 136 3.07 -2.27 2.72
CA GLY A 136 1.90 -2.04 3.56
C GLY A 136 1.17 -0.74 3.25
N LEU A 137 1.89 0.34 2.96
CA LEU A 137 1.33 1.61 2.51
C LEU A 137 0.79 1.51 1.08
N PHE A 138 1.49 0.80 0.20
CA PHE A 138 1.07 0.62 -1.19
C PHE A 138 -0.27 -0.13 -1.29
N VAL A 139 -0.43 -1.26 -0.59
CA VAL A 139 -1.69 -2.04 -0.65
C VAL A 139 -2.87 -1.23 -0.12
N THR A 140 -2.69 -0.49 0.97
CA THR A 140 -3.72 0.41 1.51
C THR A 140 -4.10 1.48 0.49
N ASN A 141 -3.13 2.12 -0.13
CA ASN A 141 -3.39 3.12 -1.17
C ASN A 141 -4.11 2.51 -2.39
N TYR A 142 -3.68 1.34 -2.83
CA TYR A 142 -4.31 0.60 -3.94
C TYR A 142 -5.80 0.36 -3.66
N TYR A 143 -6.15 -0.19 -2.50
CA TYR A 143 -7.56 -0.45 -2.15
C TYR A 143 -8.38 0.83 -2.00
N THR A 144 -7.79 1.90 -1.49
CA THR A 144 -8.43 3.21 -1.42
C THR A 144 -8.76 3.73 -2.83
N GLN A 145 -7.84 3.65 -3.77
CA GLN A 145 -8.04 4.08 -5.15
C GLN A 145 -9.11 3.24 -5.88
N VAL A 146 -9.06 1.92 -5.74
CA VAL A 146 -10.07 1.02 -6.31
C VAL A 146 -11.45 1.30 -5.72
N GLY A 147 -11.56 1.49 -4.40
CA GLY A 147 -12.81 1.82 -3.73
C GLY A 147 -13.42 3.12 -4.24
N ILE A 148 -12.64 4.17 -4.41
CA ILE A 148 -13.10 5.45 -4.98
C ILE A 148 -13.59 5.25 -6.42
N THR A 149 -12.87 4.51 -7.24
CA THR A 149 -13.25 4.23 -8.64
C THR A 149 -14.59 3.51 -8.72
N VAL A 150 -14.82 2.52 -7.87
CA VAL A 150 -16.10 1.78 -7.81
C VAL A 150 -17.25 2.72 -7.41
N LEU A 151 -17.06 3.56 -6.40
CA LEU A 151 -18.08 4.53 -5.96
C LEU A 151 -18.45 5.47 -7.08
N VAL A 152 -17.50 6.05 -7.79
CA VAL A 152 -17.75 6.94 -8.91
C VAL A 152 -18.51 6.23 -10.03
N ALA A 153 -18.13 5.01 -10.38
CA ALA A 153 -18.79 4.23 -11.44
C ALA A 153 -20.25 3.87 -11.10
N VAL A 154 -20.57 3.67 -9.82
CA VAL A 154 -21.94 3.33 -9.38
C VAL A 154 -22.82 4.56 -9.25
N PHE A 155 -22.30 5.69 -8.75
CA PHE A 155 -23.12 6.87 -8.44
C PHE A 155 -23.36 7.79 -9.63
N ILE A 156 -22.45 7.92 -10.60
CA ILE A 156 -22.65 8.78 -11.77
C ILE A 156 -23.89 8.40 -12.60
N PRO A 157 -24.15 7.13 -12.94
CA PRO A 157 -25.35 6.74 -13.67
C PRO A 157 -26.66 7.08 -12.95
N VAL A 158 -26.68 6.98 -11.63
CA VAL A 158 -27.86 7.29 -10.81
C VAL A 158 -28.19 8.79 -10.88
N TRP A 159 -27.19 9.66 -10.80
CA TRP A 159 -27.37 11.10 -10.94
C TRP A 159 -27.90 11.50 -12.33
N VAL A 160 -27.38 10.91 -13.39
CA VAL A 160 -27.85 11.18 -14.77
C VAL A 160 -29.30 10.73 -14.96
N SER A 161 -29.72 9.62 -14.35
CA SER A 161 -31.12 9.15 -14.46
C SER A 161 -32.12 9.98 -13.66
N VAL A 162 -31.68 10.71 -12.65
CA VAL A 162 -32.55 11.61 -11.84
C VAL A 162 -32.74 12.98 -12.47
N ILE A 163 -31.82 13.43 -13.33
CA ILE A 163 -31.87 14.76 -13.99
C ILE A 163 -32.66 14.70 -15.31
N ASN A 164 -32.90 13.54 -15.93
CA ASN A 164 -33.73 13.31 -17.09
C ASN A 164 -35.15 12.84 -16.70
#